data_7465a9167c900856a33d6852c508c844
#
_entry.id   7465a9167c900856a33d6852c508c844
#
_cell.length_a   1.000
_cell.length_b   1.000
_cell.length_c   1.000
_cell.angle_alpha   90.00
_cell.angle_beta   90.00
_cell.angle_gamma   90.00
#
_symmetry.space_group_name_H-M   'P 1'
#
loop_
_entity.id
_entity.type
_entity.pdbx_description
1 polymer ?
#
loop_
_entity_poly.entity_id
_entity_poly.type
_entity_poly.pdbx_seq_one_letter_code
_entity_poly.pdbx_strand_id
1 'polypeptide(L)'
;MYKRQKYSSSSFNSDIKVYKDKFLTIDFDNIIRAISTKDGKELWNFKTDNSFIKSQKKLSIILKDEIVFFINNLGDVTALDVNNGSLVWQTPTQSSLIYQDAFSLENSDLVFENNTIYFSNNKNEFFAIDARTGIIKWTQSINSSLRPTIIESLIFTVSNEGYLFVIDDRTGNILRITDILTNFKNRRDIKPTGFIHGKYKIFVSLNNGRLLTINSITGLQEKITKIHGSKISRPYVFKNNMYLIKDNAIARTK
;
A
#
# COMPACT_ATOMS: atom_id res chain seq x y z
N MET A 1 -24.73 -6.38 28.28
CA MET A 1 -23.96 -5.19 28.66
C MET A 1 -22.65 -5.23 27.87
N TYR A 2 -22.48 -4.37 26.87
CA TYR A 2 -21.25 -4.32 26.07
C TYR A 2 -20.15 -3.64 26.87
N LYS A 3 -19.12 -4.38 27.29
CA LYS A 3 -17.94 -3.79 27.93
C LYS A 3 -17.10 -3.12 26.83
N ARG A 4 -17.01 -1.79 26.87
CA ARG A 4 -16.09 -1.02 26.03
C ARG A 4 -14.69 -1.18 26.61
N GLN A 5 -13.82 -1.90 25.93
CA GLN A 5 -12.42 -2.04 26.33
C GLN A 5 -11.57 -0.97 25.66
N LYS A 6 -10.64 -0.36 26.41
CA LYS A 6 -9.69 0.61 25.88
C LYS A 6 -8.32 -0.05 25.80
N TYR A 7 -7.82 -0.27 24.59
CA TYR A 7 -6.54 -0.94 24.34
C TYR A 7 -5.38 0.02 24.13
N SER A 8 -5.65 1.26 23.77
CA SER A 8 -4.64 2.28 23.47
C SER A 8 -5.11 3.66 23.88
N SER A 9 -4.16 4.56 24.21
CA SER A 9 -4.39 5.99 24.32
C SER A 9 -4.60 6.64 22.95
N SER A 10 -4.06 6.02 21.90
CA SER A 10 -4.14 6.47 20.50
C SER A 10 -5.16 5.65 19.72
N SER A 11 -5.74 6.26 18.68
CA SER A 11 -6.64 5.57 17.75
C SER A 11 -5.88 4.58 16.87
N PHE A 12 -6.54 3.52 16.43
CA PHE A 12 -5.99 2.57 15.47
C PHE A 12 -5.90 3.20 14.07
N ASN A 13 -4.77 2.98 13.39
CA ASN A 13 -4.46 3.53 12.06
C ASN A 13 -3.99 2.46 11.08
N SER A 14 -4.56 1.27 11.14
CA SER A 14 -4.26 0.19 10.18
C SER A 14 -5.50 -0.58 9.79
N ASP A 15 -5.36 -1.44 8.78
CA ASP A 15 -6.32 -2.52 8.56
C ASP A 15 -6.25 -3.53 9.71
N ILE A 16 -7.36 -4.24 9.92
CA ILE A 16 -7.41 -5.35 10.86
C ILE A 16 -7.06 -6.63 10.10
N LYS A 17 -6.11 -7.40 10.61
CA LYS A 17 -5.79 -8.75 10.11
C LYS A 17 -6.18 -9.80 11.14
N VAL A 18 -6.87 -10.83 10.68
CA VAL A 18 -7.29 -11.94 11.55
C VAL A 18 -6.38 -13.14 11.32
N TYR A 19 -5.92 -13.73 12.42
CA TYR A 19 -5.11 -14.95 12.42
C TYR A 19 -5.55 -15.88 13.54
N LYS A 20 -6.10 -17.05 13.19
CA LYS A 20 -6.63 -18.04 14.16
C LYS A 20 -7.60 -17.38 15.16
N ASP A 21 -7.22 -17.33 16.42
CA ASP A 21 -8.00 -16.82 17.56
C ASP A 21 -7.70 -15.36 17.93
N LYS A 22 -6.96 -14.65 17.09
CA LYS A 22 -6.53 -13.26 17.34
C LYS A 22 -6.72 -12.36 16.12
N PHE A 23 -6.82 -11.06 16.36
CA PHE A 23 -6.71 -10.05 15.33
C PHE A 23 -5.57 -9.08 15.68
N LEU A 24 -4.99 -8.52 14.62
CA LEU A 24 -3.85 -7.62 14.65
C LEU A 24 -4.25 -6.25 14.14
N THR A 25 -3.79 -5.20 14.81
CA THR A 25 -4.00 -3.81 14.41
C THR A 25 -2.87 -2.94 14.94
N ILE A 26 -2.60 -1.80 14.30
CA ILE A 26 -1.58 -0.83 14.71
C ILE A 26 -2.26 0.49 15.05
N ASP A 27 -1.81 1.12 16.12
CA ASP A 27 -2.27 2.46 16.50
C ASP A 27 -1.35 3.57 15.96
N PHE A 28 -1.77 4.83 16.14
CA PHE A 28 -0.97 5.99 15.73
C PHE A 28 0.37 6.14 16.48
N ASP A 29 0.59 5.41 17.57
CA ASP A 29 1.86 5.40 18.30
C ASP A 29 2.81 4.29 17.82
N ASN A 30 2.52 3.70 16.64
CA ASN A 30 3.29 2.61 16.04
C ASN A 30 3.36 1.35 16.92
N ILE A 31 2.32 1.11 17.73
CA ILE A 31 2.21 -0.10 18.53
C ILE A 31 1.30 -1.07 17.79
N ILE A 32 1.85 -2.19 17.33
CA ILE A 32 1.06 -3.32 16.86
C ILE A 32 0.58 -4.14 18.07
N ARG A 33 -0.68 -4.57 18.04
CA ARG A 33 -1.30 -5.37 19.10
C ARG A 33 -1.95 -6.60 18.52
N ALA A 34 -1.79 -7.72 19.20
CA ALA A 34 -2.59 -8.91 18.98
C ALA A 34 -3.65 -9.00 20.08
N ILE A 35 -4.90 -9.10 19.67
CA ILE A 35 -6.05 -9.10 20.57
C ILE A 35 -6.85 -10.38 20.32
N SER A 36 -7.18 -11.09 21.39
CA SER A 36 -7.97 -12.31 21.35
C SER A 36 -9.36 -12.05 20.80
N THR A 37 -9.79 -12.83 19.80
CA THR A 37 -11.16 -12.77 19.27
C THR A 37 -12.20 -13.35 20.22
N LYS A 38 -11.76 -14.17 21.21
CA LYS A 38 -12.63 -14.87 22.15
C LYS A 38 -13.12 -13.95 23.28
N ASP A 39 -12.22 -13.18 23.88
CA ASP A 39 -12.51 -12.41 25.09
C ASP A 39 -12.04 -10.94 24.99
N GLY A 40 -11.43 -10.56 23.87
CA GLY A 40 -10.96 -9.21 23.60
C GLY A 40 -9.73 -8.82 24.44
N LYS A 41 -9.02 -9.75 25.06
CA LYS A 41 -7.79 -9.43 25.81
C LYS A 41 -6.61 -9.23 24.87
N GLU A 42 -5.73 -8.29 25.21
CA GLU A 42 -4.44 -8.15 24.56
C GLU A 42 -3.58 -9.37 24.89
N LEU A 43 -3.08 -10.05 23.86
CA LEU A 43 -2.22 -11.22 23.97
C LEU A 43 -0.75 -10.82 24.01
N TRP A 44 -0.38 -9.89 23.12
CA TRP A 44 0.93 -9.27 23.06
C TRP A 44 0.86 -7.93 22.34
N ASN A 45 1.88 -7.11 22.52
CA ASN A 45 2.09 -5.89 21.74
C ASN A 45 3.58 -5.71 21.44
N PHE A 46 3.87 -4.95 20.40
CA PHE A 46 5.23 -4.57 20.02
C PHE A 46 5.23 -3.10 19.59
N LYS A 47 6.14 -2.31 20.13
CA LYS A 47 6.29 -0.90 19.82
C LYS A 47 7.52 -0.67 18.96
N THR A 48 7.35 0.02 17.84
CA THR A 48 8.46 0.53 17.02
C THR A 48 8.71 2.00 17.32
N ASP A 49 9.78 2.54 16.75
CA ASP A 49 10.06 3.97 16.82
C ASP A 49 8.89 4.80 16.26
N ASN A 50 8.71 5.98 16.82
CA ASN A 50 7.59 6.84 16.52
C ASN A 50 8.06 8.25 16.13
N SER A 51 7.34 8.88 15.21
CA SER A 51 7.49 10.29 14.86
C SER A 51 6.42 11.12 15.58
N PHE A 52 6.75 12.37 15.90
CA PHE A 52 5.77 13.35 16.39
C PHE A 52 4.67 13.61 15.36
N ILE A 53 5.00 13.49 14.07
CA ILE A 53 4.06 13.72 12.97
C ILE A 53 3.70 12.40 12.34
N LYS A 54 2.40 12.20 12.22
CA LYS A 54 1.80 10.92 11.86
C LYS A 54 1.09 11.03 10.53
N SER A 55 1.36 10.07 9.64
CA SER A 55 0.63 9.95 8.38
C SER A 55 -0.86 9.69 8.64
N GLN A 56 -1.72 10.37 7.88
CA GLN A 56 -3.15 10.08 7.86
C GLN A 56 -3.49 8.80 7.08
N LYS A 57 -2.53 8.28 6.32
CA LYS A 57 -2.71 7.05 5.57
C LYS A 57 -2.63 5.84 6.51
N LYS A 58 -3.53 4.90 6.32
CA LYS A 58 -3.54 3.64 7.08
C LYS A 58 -2.24 2.86 6.87
N LEU A 59 -1.71 2.34 7.95
CA LEU A 59 -0.53 1.49 7.94
C LEU A 59 -0.88 0.10 7.42
N SER A 60 -0.01 -0.44 6.57
CA SER A 60 -0.21 -1.76 5.96
C SER A 60 0.30 -2.88 6.87
N ILE A 61 -0.50 -3.95 6.95
CA ILE A 61 -0.16 -5.20 7.65
C ILE A 61 -0.33 -6.36 6.68
N ILE A 62 0.63 -7.27 6.63
CA ILE A 62 0.56 -8.55 5.92
C ILE A 62 0.78 -9.69 6.89
N LEU A 63 0.03 -10.78 6.71
CA LEU A 63 0.22 -12.05 7.40
C LEU A 63 0.63 -13.11 6.40
N LYS A 64 1.73 -13.77 6.65
CA LYS A 64 2.21 -14.88 5.83
C LYS A 64 3.05 -15.86 6.70
N ASP A 65 2.73 -17.15 6.64
CA ASP A 65 3.50 -18.23 7.26
C ASP A 65 3.93 -17.95 8.71
N GLU A 66 2.97 -17.59 9.57
CA GLU A 66 3.15 -17.28 11.00
C GLU A 66 3.98 -16.01 11.28
N ILE A 67 4.31 -15.23 10.24
CA ILE A 67 4.98 -13.93 10.37
C ILE A 67 3.97 -12.82 10.04
N VAL A 68 3.95 -11.78 10.87
CA VAL A 68 3.29 -10.52 10.57
C VAL A 68 4.33 -9.50 10.13
N PHE A 69 4.12 -8.93 8.95
CA PHE A 69 4.91 -7.82 8.41
C PHE A 69 4.08 -6.56 8.46
N PHE A 70 4.67 -5.47 8.90
CA PHE A 70 3.99 -4.18 8.89
C PHE A 70 4.99 -3.04 8.67
N ILE A 71 4.45 -1.91 8.22
CA ILE A 71 5.20 -0.67 8.03
C ILE A 71 4.74 0.35 9.07
N ASN A 72 5.69 1.08 9.67
CA ASN A 72 5.39 2.12 10.65
C ASN A 72 5.28 3.51 9.99
N ASN A 73 5.00 4.55 10.78
CA ASN A 73 4.89 5.94 10.30
C ASN A 73 6.23 6.53 9.80
N LEU A 74 7.35 5.91 10.13
CA LEU A 74 8.68 6.28 9.64
C LEU A 74 9.06 5.59 8.33
N GLY A 75 8.24 4.61 7.89
CA GLY A 75 8.53 3.81 6.69
C GLY A 75 9.30 2.53 6.98
N ASP A 76 9.69 2.26 8.22
CA ASP A 76 10.41 1.03 8.55
C ASP A 76 9.50 -0.18 8.46
N VAL A 77 10.04 -1.25 7.89
CA VAL A 77 9.34 -2.53 7.80
C VAL A 77 9.81 -3.45 8.92
N THR A 78 8.86 -4.00 9.65
CA THR A 78 9.11 -4.90 10.79
C THR A 78 8.43 -6.25 10.55
N ALA A 79 9.12 -7.33 10.87
CA ALA A 79 8.60 -8.70 10.90
C ALA A 79 8.59 -9.24 12.33
N LEU A 80 7.44 -9.76 12.78
CA LEU A 80 7.28 -10.38 14.08
C LEU A 80 6.69 -11.78 13.92
N ASP A 81 7.01 -12.67 14.85
CA ASP A 81 6.26 -13.91 15.04
C ASP A 81 4.83 -13.59 15.50
N VAL A 82 3.83 -14.04 14.75
CA VAL A 82 2.43 -13.74 15.01
C VAL A 82 1.89 -14.37 16.29
N ASN A 83 2.52 -15.43 16.78
CA ASN A 83 2.05 -16.15 17.95
C ASN A 83 2.37 -15.42 19.26
N ASN A 84 3.56 -14.83 19.35
CA ASN A 84 4.08 -14.24 20.60
C ASN A 84 4.57 -12.77 20.47
N GLY A 85 4.60 -12.21 19.25
CA GLY A 85 5.05 -10.83 19.00
C GLY A 85 6.57 -10.63 19.07
N SER A 86 7.37 -11.70 19.07
CA SER A 86 8.83 -11.58 19.09
C SER A 86 9.35 -11.02 17.76
N LEU A 87 10.37 -10.17 17.85
CA LEU A 87 11.01 -9.56 16.68
C LEU A 87 11.78 -10.61 15.89
N VAL A 88 11.48 -10.73 14.60
CA VAL A 88 12.27 -11.53 13.65
C VAL A 88 13.32 -10.65 12.98
N TRP A 89 12.90 -9.54 12.40
CA TRP A 89 13.77 -8.51 11.86
C TRP A 89 13.06 -7.16 11.73
N GLN A 90 13.84 -6.09 11.66
CA GLN A 90 13.37 -4.75 11.35
C GLN A 90 14.33 -4.09 10.38
N THR A 91 13.80 -3.52 9.30
CA THR A 91 14.58 -2.85 8.25
C THR A 91 14.19 -1.38 8.20
N PRO A 92 15.09 -0.47 8.59
CA PRO A 92 14.90 0.95 8.35
C PRO A 92 14.99 1.23 6.85
N THR A 93 14.06 2.02 6.32
CA THR A 93 14.03 2.36 4.90
C THR A 93 14.37 3.82 4.64
N GLN A 94 14.43 4.65 5.67
CA GLN A 94 14.85 6.05 5.54
C GLN A 94 16.30 6.23 5.98
N SER A 95 17.05 7.02 5.21
CA SER A 95 18.36 7.47 5.65
C SER A 95 18.18 8.48 6.82
N SER A 96 19.05 8.40 7.81
CA SER A 96 19.04 9.21 9.04
C SER A 96 19.06 10.75 8.82
N LEU A 97 19.33 11.21 7.60
CA LEU A 97 19.34 12.62 7.21
C LEU A 97 17.95 13.20 6.89
N ILE A 98 16.90 12.36 6.80
CA ILE A 98 15.58 12.78 6.32
C ILE A 98 14.54 12.90 7.44
N TYR A 99 14.94 12.84 8.71
CA TYR A 99 14.00 13.01 9.85
C TYR A 99 13.22 14.33 9.82
N GLN A 100 13.74 15.37 9.15
CA GLN A 100 13.04 16.66 9.04
C GLN A 100 11.94 16.66 7.98
N ASP A 101 11.99 15.76 6.98
CA ASP A 101 11.00 15.64 5.90
C ASP A 101 9.95 14.53 6.11
N ALA A 102 9.96 13.89 7.26
CA ALA A 102 9.00 12.82 7.62
C ALA A 102 7.53 13.33 7.71
N PHE A 103 7.32 14.64 7.61
CA PHE A 103 6.03 15.31 7.76
C PHE A 103 4.93 14.87 6.81
N SER A 104 5.28 14.25 5.69
CA SER A 104 4.31 13.86 4.66
C SER A 104 4.62 12.51 4.05
N LEU A 105 5.26 11.60 4.79
CA LEU A 105 5.55 10.27 4.25
C LEU A 105 4.26 9.49 4.03
N GLU A 106 4.04 9.10 2.79
CA GLU A 106 2.93 8.23 2.39
C GLU A 106 3.51 6.96 1.77
N ASN A 107 3.47 5.87 2.52
CA ASN A 107 3.86 4.56 2.01
C ASN A 107 2.70 3.92 1.24
N SER A 108 3.00 3.15 0.20
CA SER A 108 2.03 2.25 -0.40
C SER A 108 1.69 1.10 0.55
N ASP A 109 0.64 0.34 0.24
CA ASP A 109 0.43 -0.93 0.93
C ASP A 109 1.59 -1.88 0.61
N LEU A 110 1.97 -2.69 1.60
CA LEU A 110 2.90 -3.79 1.40
C LEU A 110 2.28 -4.86 0.51
N VAL A 111 3.05 -5.46 -0.37
CA VAL A 111 2.68 -6.61 -1.18
C VAL A 111 3.70 -7.71 -1.00
N PHE A 112 3.25 -8.91 -0.68
CA PHE A 112 4.09 -10.09 -0.53
C PHE A 112 3.92 -10.99 -1.75
N GLU A 113 5.02 -11.32 -2.42
CA GLU A 113 5.06 -12.28 -3.52
C GLU A 113 6.43 -12.94 -3.56
N ASN A 114 6.48 -14.27 -3.79
CA ASN A 114 7.73 -15.02 -3.94
C ASN A 114 8.80 -14.72 -2.88
N ASN A 115 8.41 -14.76 -1.59
CA ASN A 115 9.28 -14.46 -0.45
C ASN A 115 9.93 -13.07 -0.50
N THR A 116 9.26 -12.12 -1.14
CA THR A 116 9.71 -10.73 -1.24
C THR A 116 8.58 -9.79 -0.87
N ILE A 117 8.88 -8.73 -0.13
CA ILE A 117 7.97 -7.66 0.21
C ILE A 117 8.29 -6.47 -0.70
N TYR A 118 7.26 -5.97 -1.38
CA TYR A 118 7.34 -4.82 -2.26
C TYR A 118 6.47 -3.69 -1.73
N PHE A 119 7.00 -2.47 -1.77
CA PHE A 119 6.26 -1.25 -1.50
C PHE A 119 7.02 -0.03 -2.03
N SER A 120 6.35 1.10 -2.06
CA SER A 120 6.92 2.38 -2.47
C SER A 120 6.46 3.49 -1.53
N ASN A 121 7.05 4.66 -1.66
CA ASN A 121 6.64 5.85 -0.93
C ASN A 121 6.64 7.10 -1.84
N ASN A 122 6.14 8.21 -1.30
CA ASN A 122 6.11 9.51 -1.96
C ASN A 122 7.43 10.29 -1.87
N LYS A 123 8.54 9.63 -1.50
CA LYS A 123 9.90 10.20 -1.43
C LYS A 123 10.82 9.61 -2.50
N ASN A 124 10.27 9.16 -3.62
CA ASN A 124 10.98 8.54 -4.74
C ASN A 124 11.67 7.21 -4.39
N GLU A 125 11.05 6.40 -3.57
CA GLU A 125 11.64 5.12 -3.20
C GLU A 125 10.65 3.99 -3.43
N PHE A 126 11.11 2.96 -4.12
CA PHE A 126 10.44 1.67 -4.28
C PHE A 126 11.39 0.57 -3.81
N PHE A 127 10.93 -0.30 -2.94
CA PHE A 127 11.73 -1.32 -2.29
C PHE A 127 11.28 -2.73 -2.65
N ALA A 128 12.26 -3.64 -2.76
CA ALA A 128 12.09 -5.07 -2.67
C ALA A 128 12.92 -5.60 -1.51
N ILE A 129 12.26 -6.19 -0.51
CA ILE A 129 12.89 -6.70 0.71
C ILE A 129 12.71 -8.21 0.77
N ASP A 130 13.78 -8.96 1.04
CA ASP A 130 13.68 -10.38 1.34
C ASP A 130 12.85 -10.60 2.62
N ALA A 131 11.73 -11.29 2.51
CA ALA A 131 10.79 -11.43 3.61
C ALA A 131 11.32 -12.27 4.79
N ARG A 132 12.31 -13.13 4.53
CA ARG A 132 12.89 -13.99 5.56
C ARG A 132 13.97 -13.29 6.38
N THR A 133 14.77 -12.44 5.72
CA THR A 133 15.96 -11.83 6.31
C THR A 133 15.83 -10.34 6.59
N GLY A 134 14.86 -9.66 5.97
CA GLY A 134 14.74 -8.20 6.01
C GLY A 134 15.75 -7.46 5.12
N ILE A 135 16.60 -8.16 4.37
CA ILE A 135 17.62 -7.53 3.53
C ILE A 135 16.96 -6.91 2.28
N ILE A 136 17.31 -5.67 1.98
CA ILE A 136 16.88 -5.00 0.75
C ILE A 136 17.58 -5.67 -0.43
N LYS A 137 16.79 -6.27 -1.33
CA LYS A 137 17.28 -6.91 -2.56
C LYS A 137 17.66 -5.88 -3.61
N TRP A 138 16.78 -4.90 -3.80
CA TRP A 138 16.99 -3.78 -4.70
C TRP A 138 16.05 -2.61 -4.36
N THR A 139 16.39 -1.43 -4.88
CA THR A 139 15.58 -0.21 -4.80
C THR A 139 15.46 0.43 -6.16
N GLN A 140 14.39 1.22 -6.37
CA GLN A 140 14.19 2.06 -7.56
C GLN A 140 13.69 3.45 -7.16
N SER A 141 14.06 4.47 -7.96
CA SER A 141 13.61 5.85 -7.72
C SER A 141 12.24 6.07 -8.34
N ILE A 142 11.17 5.72 -7.61
CA ILE A 142 9.78 5.85 -8.06
C ILE A 142 8.93 6.49 -6.95
N ASN A 143 8.35 7.66 -7.25
CA ASN A 143 7.44 8.39 -6.38
C ASN A 143 6.02 7.79 -6.49
N SER A 144 5.67 6.85 -5.62
CA SER A 144 4.32 6.27 -5.62
C SER A 144 3.86 5.94 -4.20
N SER A 145 2.67 6.38 -3.87
CA SER A 145 1.96 5.93 -2.67
C SER A 145 0.87 4.89 -2.97
N LEU A 146 0.81 4.41 -4.22
CA LEU A 146 -0.19 3.43 -4.65
C LEU A 146 0.32 2.01 -4.48
N ARG A 147 -0.58 1.10 -4.08
CA ARG A 147 -0.26 -0.32 -3.94
C ARG A 147 0.22 -0.92 -5.27
N PRO A 148 1.42 -1.48 -5.36
CA PRO A 148 1.89 -2.17 -6.56
C PRO A 148 1.08 -3.45 -6.81
N THR A 149 1.09 -3.92 -8.05
CA THR A 149 0.47 -5.19 -8.46
C THR A 149 1.54 -6.06 -9.11
N ILE A 150 1.63 -7.31 -8.68
CA ILE A 150 2.60 -8.25 -9.21
C ILE A 150 1.85 -9.32 -9.99
N ILE A 151 2.30 -9.59 -11.21
CA ILE A 151 1.74 -10.61 -12.10
C ILE A 151 2.91 -11.35 -12.72
N GLU A 152 2.99 -12.65 -12.45
CA GLU A 152 4.13 -13.49 -12.83
C GLU A 152 5.44 -12.91 -12.28
N SER A 153 6.35 -12.45 -13.14
CA SER A 153 7.62 -11.82 -12.76
C SER A 153 7.65 -10.30 -13.00
N LEU A 154 6.49 -9.67 -13.20
CA LEU A 154 6.37 -8.25 -13.50
C LEU A 154 5.67 -7.51 -12.36
N ILE A 155 6.25 -6.39 -11.96
CA ILE A 155 5.65 -5.44 -11.03
C ILE A 155 5.10 -4.26 -11.83
N PHE A 156 3.84 -3.96 -11.60
CA PHE A 156 3.17 -2.77 -12.11
C PHE A 156 2.98 -1.77 -10.97
N THR A 157 3.40 -0.53 -11.18
CA THR A 157 3.14 0.57 -10.26
C THR A 157 2.88 1.87 -11.02
N VAL A 158 2.09 2.75 -10.42
CA VAL A 158 1.76 4.05 -11.02
C VAL A 158 2.26 5.15 -10.10
N SER A 159 3.09 6.04 -10.61
CA SER A 159 3.62 7.15 -9.83
C SER A 159 2.59 8.25 -9.59
N ASN A 160 2.86 9.10 -8.59
CA ASN A 160 2.01 10.24 -8.25
C ASN A 160 1.95 11.28 -9.39
N GLU A 161 2.96 11.31 -10.27
CA GLU A 161 3.02 12.17 -11.46
C GLU A 161 2.27 11.59 -12.67
N GLY A 162 1.80 10.32 -12.57
CA GLY A 162 1.07 9.65 -13.65
C GLY A 162 1.95 8.93 -14.65
N TYR A 163 3.01 8.29 -14.19
CA TYR A 163 3.80 7.33 -14.98
C TYR A 163 3.48 5.91 -14.54
N LEU A 164 3.14 5.05 -15.48
CA LEU A 164 3.01 3.61 -15.28
C LEU A 164 4.37 2.96 -15.52
N PHE A 165 4.89 2.30 -14.49
CA PHE A 165 6.13 1.53 -14.55
C PHE A 165 5.83 0.04 -14.64
N VAL A 166 6.62 -0.66 -15.45
CA VAL A 166 6.71 -2.13 -15.47
C VAL A 166 8.14 -2.50 -15.12
N ILE A 167 8.30 -3.31 -14.08
CA ILE A 167 9.58 -3.61 -13.46
C ILE A 167 9.74 -5.14 -13.40
N ASP A 168 10.93 -5.65 -13.67
CA ASP A 168 11.29 -7.05 -13.41
C ASP A 168 11.40 -7.27 -11.89
N ASP A 169 10.68 -8.25 -11.34
CA ASP A 169 10.56 -8.45 -9.89
C ASP A 169 11.87 -8.93 -9.25
N ARG A 170 12.73 -9.61 -9.99
CA ARG A 170 13.98 -10.19 -9.47
C ARG A 170 15.12 -9.20 -9.47
N THR A 171 15.24 -8.41 -10.55
CA THR A 171 16.37 -7.50 -10.75
C THR A 171 16.08 -6.06 -10.37
N GLY A 172 14.78 -5.68 -10.30
CA GLY A 172 14.37 -4.30 -10.14
C GLY A 172 14.52 -3.45 -11.42
N ASN A 173 14.94 -4.04 -12.55
CA ASN A 173 15.12 -3.29 -13.79
C ASN A 173 13.78 -2.77 -14.32
N ILE A 174 13.73 -1.50 -14.66
CA ILE A 174 12.57 -0.89 -15.29
C ILE A 174 12.54 -1.32 -16.76
N LEU A 175 11.51 -2.08 -17.13
CA LEU A 175 11.32 -2.59 -18.48
C LEU A 175 10.54 -1.61 -19.37
N ARG A 176 9.62 -0.83 -18.76
CA ARG A 176 8.83 0.16 -19.47
C ARG A 176 8.36 1.27 -18.54
N ILE A 177 8.32 2.49 -19.09
CA ILE A 177 7.68 3.65 -18.49
C ILE A 177 6.68 4.19 -19.50
N THR A 178 5.45 4.45 -19.06
CA THR A 178 4.40 5.03 -19.89
C THR A 178 3.81 6.26 -19.22
N ASP A 179 3.81 7.41 -19.89
CA ASP A 179 3.08 8.60 -19.44
C ASP A 179 1.58 8.39 -19.70
N ILE A 180 0.81 8.13 -18.64
CA ILE A 180 -0.63 7.87 -18.75
C ILE A 180 -1.47 9.15 -18.73
N LEU A 181 -0.87 10.31 -18.53
CA LEU A 181 -1.55 11.60 -18.50
C LEU A 181 -1.28 12.46 -19.76
N THR A 182 -0.65 11.89 -20.78
CA THR A 182 -0.25 12.62 -22.00
C THR A 182 -1.43 13.30 -22.72
N ASN A 183 -2.64 12.75 -22.61
CA ASN A 183 -3.85 13.29 -23.23
C ASN A 183 -4.56 14.39 -22.41
N PHE A 184 -3.97 14.81 -21.29
CA PHE A 184 -4.54 15.85 -20.43
C PHE A 184 -3.80 17.18 -20.55
N LYS A 185 -4.51 18.27 -20.88
CA LYS A 185 -3.92 19.62 -21.04
C LYS A 185 -3.36 20.17 -19.72
N ASN A 186 -4.08 20.01 -18.60
CA ASN A 186 -3.70 20.51 -17.26
C ASN A 186 -3.32 19.35 -16.34
N ARG A 187 -2.22 18.64 -16.68
CA ARG A 187 -1.83 17.41 -15.98
C ARG A 187 -1.29 17.63 -14.57
N ARG A 188 -0.83 18.84 -14.20
CA ARG A 188 -0.18 19.13 -12.90
C ARG A 188 -1.08 18.81 -11.70
N ASP A 189 -2.39 19.07 -11.85
CA ASP A 189 -3.38 18.86 -10.78
C ASP A 189 -4.03 17.48 -10.83
N ILE A 190 -3.70 16.69 -11.85
CA ILE A 190 -4.28 15.36 -12.04
C ILE A 190 -3.37 14.32 -11.41
N LYS A 191 -3.93 13.59 -10.43
CA LYS A 191 -3.20 12.55 -9.69
C LYS A 191 -3.93 11.22 -9.77
N PRO A 192 -3.21 10.11 -10.00
CA PRO A 192 -3.75 8.78 -9.82
C PRO A 192 -4.18 8.56 -8.36
N THR A 193 -5.33 7.94 -8.16
CA THR A 193 -5.89 7.63 -6.83
C THR A 193 -5.87 6.14 -6.52
N GLY A 194 -5.58 5.33 -7.52
CA GLY A 194 -5.43 3.89 -7.42
C GLY A 194 -5.54 3.22 -8.77
N PHE A 195 -5.15 1.96 -8.84
CA PHE A 195 -5.26 1.16 -10.06
C PHE A 195 -5.50 -0.31 -9.74
N ILE A 196 -5.99 -1.03 -10.72
CA ILE A 196 -6.03 -2.50 -10.74
C ILE A 196 -5.57 -3.01 -12.09
N HIS A 197 -5.00 -4.21 -12.10
CA HIS A 197 -4.64 -4.95 -13.31
C HIS A 197 -5.67 -6.05 -13.57
N GLY A 198 -6.29 -6.03 -14.75
CA GLY A 198 -7.08 -7.13 -15.30
C GLY A 198 -6.24 -7.99 -16.25
N LYS A 199 -6.87 -8.89 -16.98
CA LYS A 199 -6.15 -9.86 -17.86
C LYS A 199 -5.19 -9.17 -18.86
N TYR A 200 -5.67 -8.14 -19.57
CA TYR A 200 -4.89 -7.40 -20.58
C TYR A 200 -5.02 -5.88 -20.42
N LYS A 201 -5.63 -5.41 -19.34
CA LYS A 201 -5.93 -4.00 -19.16
C LYS A 201 -5.60 -3.56 -17.75
N ILE A 202 -5.06 -2.35 -17.65
CA ILE A 202 -4.86 -1.66 -16.38
C ILE A 202 -5.89 -0.54 -16.32
N PHE A 203 -6.62 -0.49 -15.22
CA PHE A 203 -7.61 0.54 -14.94
C PHE A 203 -7.06 1.47 -13.88
N VAL A 204 -6.87 2.75 -14.22
CA VAL A 204 -6.32 3.76 -13.31
C VAL A 204 -7.39 4.81 -13.02
N SER A 205 -7.75 4.97 -11.76
CA SER A 205 -8.63 6.03 -11.30
C SER A 205 -7.85 7.31 -11.02
N LEU A 206 -8.48 8.46 -11.29
CA LEU A 206 -7.91 9.78 -11.13
C LEU A 206 -8.72 10.64 -10.14
N ASN A 207 -8.06 11.63 -9.55
CA ASN A 207 -8.66 12.57 -8.61
C ASN A 207 -9.73 13.49 -9.25
N ASN A 208 -9.75 13.59 -10.59
CA ASN A 208 -10.72 14.38 -11.36
C ASN A 208 -11.93 13.54 -11.85
N GLY A 209 -12.14 12.36 -11.27
CA GLY A 209 -13.28 11.48 -11.53
C GLY A 209 -13.23 10.72 -12.85
N ARG A 210 -12.06 10.63 -13.48
CA ARG A 210 -11.86 9.83 -14.69
C ARG A 210 -11.23 8.49 -14.38
N LEU A 211 -11.59 7.50 -15.18
CA LEU A 211 -11.01 6.16 -15.20
C LEU A 211 -10.30 5.97 -16.54
N LEU A 212 -9.00 5.70 -16.49
CA LEU A 212 -8.21 5.34 -17.66
C LEU A 212 -8.24 3.84 -17.87
N THR A 213 -8.33 3.41 -19.13
CA THR A 213 -8.09 2.02 -19.53
C THR A 213 -6.83 1.99 -20.38
N ILE A 214 -5.86 1.19 -19.96
CA ILE A 214 -4.54 1.10 -20.58
C ILE A 214 -4.31 -0.37 -20.94
N ASN A 215 -3.81 -0.63 -22.13
CA ASN A 215 -3.37 -1.96 -22.53
C ASN A 215 -2.13 -2.35 -21.73
N SER A 216 -2.17 -3.46 -21.00
CA SER A 216 -1.07 -3.84 -20.11
C SER A 216 0.19 -4.30 -20.85
N ILE A 217 0.03 -4.80 -22.09
CA ILE A 217 1.15 -5.29 -22.91
C ILE A 217 1.86 -4.12 -23.58
N THR A 218 1.11 -3.23 -24.25
CA THR A 218 1.70 -2.14 -25.02
C THR A 218 1.93 -0.86 -24.21
N GLY A 219 1.21 -0.68 -23.11
CA GLY A 219 1.16 0.56 -22.34
C GLY A 219 0.27 1.65 -22.95
N LEU A 220 -0.32 1.42 -24.12
CA LEU A 220 -1.13 2.42 -24.80
C LEU A 220 -2.46 2.67 -24.08
N GLN A 221 -2.82 3.93 -23.93
CA GLN A 221 -4.12 4.32 -23.40
C GLN A 221 -5.20 4.06 -24.45
N GLU A 222 -6.17 3.19 -24.10
CA GLU A 222 -7.27 2.79 -24.98
C GLU A 222 -8.52 3.66 -24.78
N LYS A 223 -8.79 4.07 -23.52
CA LYS A 223 -10.03 4.79 -23.21
C LYS A 223 -9.87 5.70 -21.99
N ILE A 224 -10.57 6.84 -22.01
CA ILE A 224 -10.83 7.70 -20.87
C ILE A 224 -12.33 7.71 -20.63
N THR A 225 -12.76 7.26 -19.44
CA THR A 225 -14.18 7.24 -19.06
C THR A 225 -14.41 8.24 -17.93
N LYS A 226 -15.32 9.21 -18.11
CA LYS A 226 -15.75 10.09 -17.02
C LYS A 226 -16.76 9.34 -16.15
N ILE A 227 -16.39 9.09 -14.91
CA ILE A 227 -17.25 8.42 -13.91
C ILE A 227 -17.97 9.45 -13.04
N HIS A 228 -17.24 10.52 -12.65
CA HIS A 228 -17.75 11.56 -11.76
C HIS A 228 -17.09 12.92 -12.04
N GLY A 229 -17.49 13.96 -11.32
CA GLY A 229 -16.88 15.30 -11.39
C GLY A 229 -15.73 15.50 -10.42
N SER A 230 -15.61 14.65 -9.39
CA SER A 230 -14.61 14.72 -8.33
C SER A 230 -13.86 13.39 -8.17
N LYS A 231 -12.99 13.31 -7.18
CA LYS A 231 -12.15 12.14 -6.86
C LYS A 231 -12.97 10.86 -6.79
N ILE A 232 -12.46 9.81 -7.42
CA ILE A 232 -12.94 8.43 -7.30
C ILE A 232 -11.88 7.56 -6.62
N SER A 233 -12.31 6.50 -5.92
CA SER A 233 -11.40 5.58 -5.26
C SER A 233 -10.66 4.68 -6.23
N ARG A 234 -9.70 3.90 -5.71
CA ARG A 234 -9.16 2.74 -6.41
C ARG A 234 -10.30 1.85 -6.90
N PRO A 235 -10.23 1.28 -8.13
CA PRO A 235 -11.20 0.31 -8.59
C PRO A 235 -11.07 -1.02 -7.83
N TYR A 236 -12.19 -1.69 -7.63
CA TYR A 236 -12.29 -3.03 -7.07
C TYR A 236 -13.09 -3.92 -8.00
N VAL A 237 -12.68 -5.18 -8.16
CA VAL A 237 -13.42 -6.16 -8.95
C VAL A 237 -14.03 -7.22 -8.04
N PHE A 238 -15.32 -7.46 -8.20
CA PHE A 238 -16.03 -8.52 -7.52
C PHE A 238 -17.07 -9.14 -8.46
N LYS A 239 -17.06 -10.46 -8.61
CA LYS A 239 -17.96 -11.22 -9.51
C LYS A 239 -18.04 -10.61 -10.92
N ASN A 240 -16.89 -10.36 -11.55
CA ASN A 240 -16.74 -9.76 -12.88
C ASN A 240 -17.32 -8.35 -13.04
N ASN A 241 -17.62 -7.66 -11.94
CA ASN A 241 -18.05 -6.26 -11.97
C ASN A 241 -16.99 -5.39 -11.32
N MET A 242 -16.81 -4.21 -11.86
CA MET A 242 -15.92 -3.19 -11.28
C MET A 242 -16.73 -2.22 -10.41
N TYR A 243 -16.21 -1.94 -9.25
CA TYR A 243 -16.79 -1.03 -8.27
C TYR A 243 -15.80 0.07 -7.91
N LEU A 244 -16.32 1.25 -7.67
CA LEU A 244 -15.58 2.45 -7.24
C LEU A 244 -16.37 3.12 -6.12
N ILE A 245 -15.69 3.86 -5.27
CA ILE A 245 -16.33 4.76 -4.32
C ILE A 245 -16.27 6.19 -4.91
N LYS A 246 -17.40 6.85 -4.97
CA LYS A 246 -17.57 8.27 -5.29
C LYS A 246 -18.56 8.88 -4.32
N ASP A 247 -18.26 10.08 -3.80
CA ASP A 247 -19.13 10.80 -2.86
C ASP A 247 -19.68 9.90 -1.72
N ASN A 248 -18.79 9.09 -1.12
CA ASN A 248 -19.11 8.10 -0.08
C ASN A 248 -20.12 7.01 -0.50
N ALA A 249 -20.43 6.87 -1.79
CA ALA A 249 -21.30 5.85 -2.33
C ALA A 249 -20.54 4.86 -3.22
N ILE A 250 -20.96 3.59 -3.18
CA ILE A 250 -20.43 2.55 -4.07
C ILE A 250 -21.10 2.67 -5.44
N ALA A 251 -20.31 2.87 -6.47
CA ALA A 251 -20.77 2.87 -7.85
C ALA A 251 -20.25 1.63 -8.58
N ARG A 252 -21.14 0.93 -9.27
CA ARG A 252 -20.78 -0.14 -10.22
C ARG A 252 -20.59 0.48 -11.59
N THR A 253 -19.47 0.18 -12.24
CA THR A 253 -19.22 0.54 -13.65
C THR A 253 -19.54 -0.67 -14.53
N LYS A 254 -20.09 -0.39 -15.70
CA LYS A 254 -20.30 -1.40 -16.75
C LYS A 254 -19.06 -1.50 -17.63
#